data_fb6edaf2ecec25d40ca630847f277346
#
_entry.id   fb6edaf2ecec25d40ca630847f277346
#
_cell.length_a   1.000
_cell.length_b   1.000
_cell.length_c   1.000
_cell.angle_alpha   90.00
_cell.angle_beta   90.00
_cell.angle_gamma   90.00
#
_symmetry.space_group_name_H-M   'P 1'
#
loop_
_entity.id
_entity.type
_entity.pdbx_description
1 polymer ?
#
loop_
_entity_poly.entity_id
_entity_poly.type
_entity_poly.pdbx_seq_one_letter_code
_entity_poly.pdbx_strand_id
1 'polypeptide(L)'
;MTGVSIVKIKPEDDGIRLNRWFLREYPSLSLGRLQKLLRTKQIKVDGKKTEASARLSAGQELRLPPLDNEKAVPENKILSNKDIEYIISMVIYKDKNIIVLNKPSGLAVQGGTNTERHIDGLLDALKFENNERPKLVHRIDKDTSGLLLLARNRQYAEILTKAFREHSLPKTYLALVRGCPEPKEGIIKYSLEKVGERMQAVNDGQKALTEIKVLDNVGKKYALVEAKPLTGRTHQIRVHLETIGTPILGDDKYFGAERMRLKDVSDKLYLHAYKIDLSVVYNKKMILEAPLPKYFIEACQFFGLEMKK
;
A
#
# COMPACT_ATOMS: atom_id res chain seq x y z
N MET A 1 -7.08 38.23 -16.85
CA MET A 1 -6.59 37.83 -18.19
C MET A 1 -6.47 36.30 -18.21
N THR A 2 -7.39 35.67 -18.88
CA THR A 2 -7.58 34.21 -18.86
C THR A 2 -7.04 33.62 -20.15
N GLY A 3 -5.71 33.54 -20.30
CA GLY A 3 -5.06 33.02 -21.50
C GLY A 3 -4.42 31.64 -21.27
N VAL A 4 -4.32 30.87 -22.33
CA VAL A 4 -3.48 29.66 -22.39
C VAL A 4 -2.04 30.06 -22.13
N SER A 5 -1.35 29.39 -21.21
CA SER A 5 0.08 29.60 -20.95
C SER A 5 0.93 28.48 -21.56
N ILE A 6 2.15 28.83 -21.97
CA ILE A 6 3.16 27.87 -22.44
C ILE A 6 4.31 27.94 -21.42
N VAL A 7 4.64 26.78 -20.87
CA VAL A 7 5.75 26.62 -19.89
C VAL A 7 6.80 25.74 -20.52
N LYS A 8 8.05 26.20 -20.55
CA LYS A 8 9.19 25.40 -21.01
C LYS A 8 9.77 24.60 -19.86
N ILE A 9 9.95 23.30 -20.07
CA ILE A 9 10.50 22.39 -19.06
C ILE A 9 11.98 22.71 -18.84
N LYS A 10 12.34 22.91 -17.56
CA LYS A 10 13.69 23.27 -17.16
C LYS A 10 14.64 22.07 -17.20
N PRO A 11 15.97 22.28 -17.33
CA PRO A 11 16.94 21.17 -17.28
C PRO A 11 16.88 20.34 -16.00
N GLU A 12 16.57 20.94 -14.86
CA GLU A 12 16.40 20.27 -13.57
C GLU A 12 15.18 19.32 -13.51
N ASP A 13 14.27 19.46 -14.45
CA ASP A 13 13.04 18.69 -14.56
C ASP A 13 13.11 17.56 -15.60
N ASP A 14 14.27 17.35 -16.18
CA ASP A 14 14.48 16.29 -17.15
C ASP A 14 14.14 14.91 -16.57
N GLY A 15 13.35 14.13 -17.31
CA GLY A 15 12.88 12.80 -16.88
C GLY A 15 11.78 12.78 -15.81
N ILE A 16 11.34 13.92 -15.28
CA ILE A 16 10.23 13.98 -14.31
C ILE A 16 8.91 13.52 -14.96
N ARG A 17 8.05 12.83 -14.23
CA ARG A 17 6.71 12.52 -14.73
C ARG A 17 5.81 13.74 -14.70
N LEU A 18 4.98 13.92 -15.74
CA LEU A 18 4.07 15.05 -15.90
C LEU A 18 3.19 15.28 -14.64
N ASN A 19 2.62 14.22 -14.07
CA ASN A 19 1.80 14.34 -12.86
C ASN A 19 2.61 14.84 -11.65
N ARG A 20 3.88 14.44 -11.51
CA ARG A 20 4.76 14.93 -10.43
C ARG A 20 5.14 16.38 -10.62
N TRP A 21 5.43 16.77 -11.87
CA TRP A 21 5.69 18.15 -12.23
C TRP A 21 4.49 19.03 -11.87
N PHE A 22 3.27 18.60 -12.26
CA PHE A 22 2.03 19.33 -11.92
C PHE A 22 1.77 19.45 -10.43
N LEU A 23 1.95 18.40 -9.66
CA LEU A 23 1.76 18.43 -8.21
C LEU A 23 2.75 19.36 -7.50
N ARG A 24 3.92 19.60 -8.10
CA ARG A 24 4.91 20.51 -7.58
C ARG A 24 4.59 21.96 -7.95
N GLU A 25 4.30 22.23 -9.22
CA GLU A 25 4.07 23.58 -9.73
C GLU A 25 2.65 24.11 -9.43
N TYR A 26 1.68 23.21 -9.37
CA TYR A 26 0.26 23.48 -9.13
C TYR A 26 -0.31 22.58 -8.04
N PRO A 27 0.10 22.75 -6.78
CA PRO A 27 -0.29 21.86 -5.68
C PRO A 27 -1.79 21.85 -5.38
N SER A 28 -2.52 22.91 -5.74
CA SER A 28 -3.98 23.01 -5.66
C SER A 28 -4.72 22.15 -6.71
N LEU A 29 -4.03 21.74 -7.78
CA LEU A 29 -4.64 20.95 -8.85
C LEU A 29 -4.76 19.48 -8.42
N SER A 30 -5.99 18.99 -8.20
CA SER A 30 -6.20 17.58 -7.89
C SER A 30 -5.82 16.68 -9.07
N LEU A 31 -5.33 15.47 -8.78
CA LEU A 31 -5.01 14.48 -9.82
C LEU A 31 -6.21 14.17 -10.73
N GLY A 32 -7.43 14.15 -10.17
CA GLY A 32 -8.66 13.95 -10.96
C GLY A 32 -8.90 15.09 -11.95
N ARG A 33 -8.67 16.35 -11.54
CA ARG A 33 -8.76 17.52 -12.42
C ARG A 33 -7.67 17.49 -13.49
N LEU A 34 -6.44 17.12 -13.14
CA LEU A 34 -5.34 16.92 -14.10
C LEU A 34 -5.70 15.86 -15.16
N GLN A 35 -6.21 14.70 -14.75
CA GLN A 35 -6.64 13.65 -15.66
C GLN A 35 -7.77 14.11 -16.60
N LYS A 36 -8.73 14.90 -16.09
CA LYS A 36 -9.79 15.50 -16.90
C LYS A 36 -9.21 16.44 -17.95
N LEU A 37 -8.27 17.33 -17.56
CA LEU A 37 -7.61 18.27 -18.48
C LEU A 37 -6.79 17.56 -19.57
N LEU A 38 -6.10 16.49 -19.23
CA LEU A 38 -5.39 15.64 -20.20
C LEU A 38 -6.34 14.93 -21.17
N ARG A 39 -7.41 14.32 -20.63
CA ARG A 39 -8.43 13.63 -21.44
C ARG A 39 -9.12 14.58 -22.41
N THR A 40 -9.42 15.81 -21.99
CA THR A 40 -10.05 16.84 -22.83
C THR A 40 -9.04 17.60 -23.72
N LYS A 41 -7.78 17.14 -23.78
CA LYS A 41 -6.71 17.70 -24.61
C LYS A 41 -6.40 19.20 -24.32
N GLN A 42 -6.75 19.69 -23.14
CA GLN A 42 -6.44 21.04 -22.71
C GLN A 42 -4.97 21.21 -22.32
N ILE A 43 -4.34 20.12 -21.84
CA ILE A 43 -2.89 20.04 -21.59
C ILE A 43 -2.24 19.27 -22.75
N LYS A 44 -1.16 19.83 -23.31
CA LYS A 44 -0.38 19.23 -24.40
C LYS A 44 1.10 19.44 -24.14
N VAL A 45 1.93 18.47 -24.55
CA VAL A 45 3.40 18.58 -24.59
C VAL A 45 3.81 18.65 -26.06
N ASP A 46 4.57 19.69 -26.44
CA ASP A 46 4.98 19.98 -27.83
C ASP A 46 3.79 19.89 -28.80
N GLY A 47 2.65 20.46 -28.41
CA GLY A 47 1.41 20.44 -29.19
C GLY A 47 0.69 19.09 -29.25
N LYS A 48 1.25 18.00 -28.75
CA LYS A 48 0.71 16.63 -28.81
C LYS A 48 -0.05 16.24 -27.54
N LYS A 49 -1.01 15.32 -27.70
CA LYS A 49 -1.68 14.67 -26.57
C LYS A 49 -0.67 13.90 -25.72
N THR A 50 -0.83 13.96 -24.41
CA THR A 50 0.05 13.30 -23.45
C THR A 50 -0.75 12.66 -22.32
N GLU A 51 -0.09 11.85 -21.49
CA GLU A 51 -0.65 11.15 -20.36
C GLU A 51 0.00 11.62 -19.05
N ALA A 52 -0.69 11.44 -17.92
CA ALA A 52 -0.20 11.85 -16.60
C ALA A 52 1.11 11.14 -16.20
N SER A 53 1.36 9.95 -16.73
CA SER A 53 2.56 9.14 -16.48
C SER A 53 3.73 9.47 -17.39
N ALA A 54 3.52 10.25 -18.46
CA ALA A 54 4.55 10.62 -19.43
C ALA A 54 5.74 11.32 -18.76
N ARG A 55 6.95 11.00 -19.19
CA ARG A 55 8.17 11.68 -18.75
C ARG A 55 8.39 12.93 -19.59
N LEU A 56 8.67 14.03 -18.93
CA LEU A 56 9.01 15.30 -19.57
C LEU A 56 10.50 15.33 -19.86
N SER A 57 10.89 15.97 -20.97
CA SER A 57 12.29 16.24 -21.29
C SER A 57 12.58 17.73 -21.21
N ALA A 58 13.80 18.07 -20.83
CA ALA A 58 14.25 19.46 -20.80
C ALA A 58 14.03 20.14 -22.15
N GLY A 59 13.54 21.37 -22.15
CA GLY A 59 13.26 22.14 -23.35
C GLY A 59 11.90 21.92 -24.00
N GLN A 60 11.15 20.89 -23.62
CA GLN A 60 9.78 20.68 -24.10
C GLN A 60 8.84 21.80 -23.69
N GLU A 61 7.87 22.10 -24.55
CA GLU A 61 6.83 23.11 -24.30
C GLU A 61 5.54 22.45 -23.78
N LEU A 62 5.15 22.85 -22.58
CA LEU A 62 3.92 22.40 -21.95
C LEU A 62 2.84 23.50 -22.07
N ARG A 63 1.83 23.22 -22.91
CA ARG A 63 0.66 24.09 -23.06
C ARG A 63 -0.33 23.81 -21.92
N LEU A 64 -0.71 24.87 -21.20
CA LEU A 64 -1.62 24.83 -20.05
C LEU A 64 -2.87 25.67 -20.32
N PRO A 65 -4.07 25.18 -19.96
CA PRO A 65 -5.26 26.02 -19.91
C PRO A 65 -5.10 27.06 -18.79
N PRO A 66 -5.99 28.06 -18.68
CA PRO A 66 -6.04 28.92 -17.51
C PRO A 66 -6.20 28.04 -16.26
N LEU A 67 -5.15 27.96 -15.47
CA LEU A 67 -5.16 27.35 -14.16
C LEU A 67 -5.23 28.50 -13.17
N ASP A 68 -6.27 28.54 -12.33
CA ASP A 68 -6.36 29.50 -11.28
C ASP A 68 -5.08 29.41 -10.43
N ASN A 69 -4.24 30.43 -10.57
CA ASN A 69 -2.98 30.57 -9.85
C ASN A 69 -3.22 30.95 -8.38
N GLU A 70 -4.20 30.38 -7.76
CA GLU A 70 -4.08 30.21 -6.33
C GLU A 70 -2.93 29.22 -6.14
N LYS A 71 -1.73 29.81 -6.00
CA LYS A 71 -0.66 29.19 -5.23
C LYS A 71 -1.28 28.94 -3.85
N ALA A 72 -2.08 27.90 -3.75
CA ALA A 72 -2.31 27.28 -2.48
C ALA A 72 -0.89 26.92 -2.03
N VAL A 73 -0.28 27.78 -1.26
CA VAL A 73 0.68 27.33 -0.27
C VAL A 73 0.06 26.07 0.27
N PRO A 74 0.71 24.89 0.14
CA PRO A 74 0.12 23.71 0.73
C PRO A 74 -0.24 24.17 2.14
N GLU A 75 -1.54 24.26 2.43
CA GLU A 75 -1.94 24.41 3.82
C GLU A 75 -1.22 23.26 4.48
N ASN A 76 -0.16 23.59 5.21
CA ASN A 76 0.40 22.67 6.17
C ASN A 76 -0.79 22.36 7.07
N LYS A 77 -1.51 21.31 6.73
CA LYS A 77 -2.66 20.86 7.49
C LYS A 77 -2.05 20.58 8.86
N ILE A 78 -2.20 21.56 9.74
CA ILE A 78 -1.66 21.45 11.10
C ILE A 78 -2.33 20.20 11.65
N LEU A 79 -1.54 19.15 11.83
CA LEU A 79 -2.04 17.90 12.37
C LEU A 79 -2.60 18.18 13.76
N SER A 80 -3.79 17.68 14.04
CA SER A 80 -4.34 17.76 15.38
C SER A 80 -3.48 16.93 16.35
N ASN A 81 -3.44 17.30 17.63
CA ASN A 81 -2.74 16.51 18.64
C ASN A 81 -3.22 15.04 18.64
N LYS A 82 -4.52 14.81 18.41
CA LYS A 82 -5.09 13.46 18.28
C LYS A 82 -4.50 12.70 17.09
N ASP A 83 -4.23 13.35 15.96
CA ASP A 83 -3.61 12.72 14.80
C ASP A 83 -2.14 12.39 15.05
N ILE A 84 -1.44 13.30 15.73
CA ILE A 84 -0.03 13.12 16.13
C ILE A 84 0.09 11.91 17.08
N GLU A 85 -0.68 11.89 18.15
CA GLU A 85 -0.70 10.78 19.10
C GLU A 85 -1.07 9.46 18.43
N TYR A 86 -2.08 9.50 17.55
CA TYR A 86 -2.56 8.33 16.83
C TYR A 86 -1.49 7.70 15.94
N ILE A 87 -0.77 8.49 15.12
CA ILE A 87 0.27 7.92 14.24
C ILE A 87 1.50 7.49 15.05
N ILE A 88 1.87 8.21 16.12
CA ILE A 88 2.98 7.85 17.00
C ILE A 88 2.69 6.53 17.71
N SER A 89 1.46 6.28 18.15
CA SER A 89 1.06 5.04 18.84
C SER A 89 1.24 3.77 17.97
N MET A 90 1.33 3.94 16.65
CA MET A 90 1.58 2.81 15.73
C MET A 90 3.07 2.46 15.60
N VAL A 91 3.98 3.30 16.10
CA VAL A 91 5.43 3.09 15.94
C VAL A 91 5.88 1.92 16.82
N ILE A 92 6.37 0.86 16.21
CA ILE A 92 6.91 -0.31 16.92
C ILE A 92 8.43 -0.42 16.82
N TYR A 93 9.04 0.27 15.87
CA TYR A 93 10.50 0.36 15.74
C TYR A 93 10.90 1.69 15.09
N LYS A 94 12.00 2.26 15.54
CA LYS A 94 12.60 3.46 14.95
C LYS A 94 14.13 3.40 15.10
N ASP A 95 14.85 3.73 14.02
CA ASP A 95 16.28 4.03 14.06
C ASP A 95 16.59 5.29 13.22
N LYS A 96 17.87 5.53 12.92
CA LYS A 96 18.30 6.67 12.08
C LYS A 96 17.80 6.59 10.63
N ASN A 97 17.44 5.41 10.15
CA ASN A 97 17.18 5.12 8.75
C ASN A 97 15.72 4.81 8.44
N ILE A 98 15.01 4.14 9.34
CA ILE A 98 13.63 3.67 9.14
C ILE A 98 12.74 3.95 10.34
N ILE A 99 11.44 3.98 10.07
CA ILE A 99 10.37 3.84 11.06
C ILE A 99 9.50 2.68 10.61
N VAL A 100 9.07 1.86 11.55
CA VAL A 100 8.15 0.75 11.30
C VAL A 100 6.89 0.94 12.11
N LEU A 101 5.77 0.92 11.44
CA LEU A 101 4.45 1.05 12.02
C LEU A 101 3.75 -0.31 12.08
N ASN A 102 2.98 -0.54 13.13
CA ASN A 102 1.92 -1.54 13.18
C ASN A 102 0.61 -0.88 12.74
N LYS A 103 0.34 -0.86 11.44
CA LYS A 103 -0.83 -0.21 10.86
C LYS A 103 -2.11 -0.93 11.27
N PRO A 104 -3.12 -0.25 11.81
CA PRO A 104 -4.42 -0.87 12.06
C PRO A 104 -5.15 -1.21 10.75
N SER A 105 -6.06 -2.18 10.80
CA SER A 105 -7.03 -2.45 9.74
C SER A 105 -7.95 -1.24 9.52
N GLY A 106 -8.35 -0.96 8.28
CA GLY A 106 -9.24 0.13 7.91
C GLY A 106 -8.55 1.48 7.64
N LEU A 107 -7.25 1.64 7.93
CA LEU A 107 -6.51 2.86 7.65
C LEU A 107 -5.75 2.73 6.32
N ALA A 108 -6.04 3.62 5.38
CA ALA A 108 -5.34 3.66 4.10
C ALA A 108 -3.88 4.13 4.25
N VAL A 109 -2.97 3.60 3.43
CA VAL A 109 -1.57 4.06 3.40
C VAL A 109 -1.46 5.39 2.67
N GLN A 110 -2.15 5.56 1.55
CA GLN A 110 -2.15 6.79 0.74
C GLN A 110 -3.56 7.30 0.53
N GLY A 111 -3.69 8.59 0.33
CA GLY A 111 -4.95 9.24 -0.03
C GLY A 111 -5.48 8.73 -1.38
N GLY A 112 -6.80 8.79 -1.52
CA GLY A 112 -7.54 8.46 -2.74
C GLY A 112 -8.88 9.17 -2.72
N THR A 113 -9.74 8.91 -3.70
CA THR A 113 -11.10 9.45 -3.73
C THR A 113 -11.82 9.06 -2.42
N ASN A 114 -12.38 10.03 -1.71
CA ASN A 114 -13.08 9.86 -0.44
C ASN A 114 -12.23 9.26 0.72
N THR A 115 -10.92 9.55 0.74
CA THR A 115 -10.04 9.12 1.84
C THR A 115 -9.48 10.33 2.55
N GLU A 116 -10.12 10.75 3.63
CA GLU A 116 -9.72 11.94 4.39
C GLU A 116 -8.49 11.68 5.26
N ARG A 117 -8.43 10.51 5.92
CA ARG A 117 -7.35 10.14 6.83
C ARG A 117 -6.56 8.96 6.27
N HIS A 118 -5.26 9.15 6.09
CA HIS A 118 -4.34 8.12 5.60
C HIS A 118 -2.93 8.34 6.15
N ILE A 119 -2.13 7.28 6.18
CA ILE A 119 -0.77 7.32 6.75
C ILE A 119 0.08 8.43 6.12
N ASP A 120 0.08 8.54 4.78
CA ASP A 120 0.89 9.56 4.08
C ASP A 120 0.56 10.98 4.55
N GLY A 121 -0.71 11.31 4.80
CA GLY A 121 -1.11 12.61 5.33
C GLY A 121 -0.66 12.89 6.77
N LEU A 122 -0.24 11.86 7.51
CA LEU A 122 0.18 11.97 8.91
C LEU A 122 1.70 11.92 9.10
N LEU A 123 2.48 11.70 8.04
CA LEU A 123 3.93 11.47 8.13
C LEU A 123 4.72 12.64 8.71
N ASP A 124 4.19 13.87 8.65
CA ASP A 124 4.85 15.04 9.24
C ASP A 124 5.01 14.91 10.77
N ALA A 125 4.10 14.22 11.44
CA ALA A 125 4.20 13.91 12.87
C ALA A 125 5.34 12.92 13.20
N LEU A 126 5.88 12.20 12.22
CA LEU A 126 6.94 11.22 12.40
C LEU A 126 8.33 11.74 12.02
N LYS A 127 8.51 13.03 11.87
CA LYS A 127 9.83 13.65 11.67
C LYS A 127 10.74 13.39 12.87
N PHE A 128 10.16 13.42 14.07
CA PHE A 128 10.89 13.36 15.34
C PHE A 128 12.04 14.37 15.35
N GLU A 129 13.25 13.90 15.65
CA GLU A 129 14.49 14.68 15.66
C GLU A 129 15.04 15.01 14.25
N ASN A 130 14.46 14.46 13.18
CA ASN A 130 14.90 14.69 11.81
C ASN A 130 14.13 15.86 11.19
N ASN A 131 14.80 16.68 10.38
CA ASN A 131 14.13 17.73 9.61
C ASN A 131 13.39 17.18 8.38
N GLU A 132 13.77 15.98 7.91
CA GLU A 132 13.13 15.35 6.75
C GLU A 132 11.85 14.61 7.13
N ARG A 133 10.82 14.81 6.32
CA ARG A 133 9.58 14.03 6.38
C ARG A 133 9.85 12.58 5.96
N PRO A 134 9.44 11.56 6.74
CA PRO A 134 9.56 10.18 6.34
C PRO A 134 8.84 9.89 5.01
N LYS A 135 9.35 8.90 4.26
CA LYS A 135 8.88 8.55 2.92
C LYS A 135 8.31 7.15 2.90
N LEU A 136 7.17 6.99 2.23
CA LEU A 136 6.61 5.67 1.93
C LEU A 136 7.52 4.94 0.93
N VAL A 137 7.85 3.69 1.23
CA VAL A 137 8.68 2.80 0.38
C VAL A 137 7.90 1.61 -0.16
N HIS A 138 6.77 1.29 0.46
CA HIS A 138 5.80 0.29 0.01
C HIS A 138 4.41 0.61 0.52
N ARG A 139 3.45 -0.23 0.18
CA ARG A 139 2.07 -0.14 0.69
C ARG A 139 1.52 -1.52 1.00
N ILE A 140 0.60 -1.56 1.95
CA ILE A 140 -0.33 -2.67 2.20
C ILE A 140 -1.75 -2.16 2.02
N ASP A 141 -2.71 -3.05 1.84
CA ASP A 141 -4.11 -2.68 1.61
C ASP A 141 -4.69 -1.92 2.81
N LYS A 142 -5.75 -1.14 2.57
CA LYS A 142 -6.45 -0.37 3.61
C LYS A 142 -6.83 -1.28 4.79
N ASP A 143 -7.42 -2.43 4.49
CA ASP A 143 -7.98 -3.33 5.49
C ASP A 143 -6.96 -4.34 6.05
N THR A 144 -5.81 -4.51 5.38
CA THR A 144 -4.69 -5.29 5.92
C THR A 144 -4.04 -4.54 7.08
N SER A 145 -3.85 -5.21 8.21
CA SER A 145 -3.11 -4.69 9.38
C SER A 145 -1.64 -5.10 9.37
N GLY A 146 -0.82 -4.52 10.23
CA GLY A 146 0.56 -4.93 10.49
C GLY A 146 1.63 -4.04 9.89
N LEU A 147 2.77 -4.61 9.59
CA LEU A 147 4.01 -3.93 9.25
C LEU A 147 3.88 -2.99 8.04
N LEU A 148 4.18 -1.72 8.27
CA LEU A 148 4.39 -0.71 7.25
C LEU A 148 5.72 0.01 7.51
N LEU A 149 6.66 -0.07 6.55
CA LEU A 149 7.97 0.55 6.64
C LEU A 149 7.96 1.94 6.01
N LEU A 150 8.64 2.86 6.67
CA LEU A 150 8.92 4.21 6.20
C LEU A 150 10.43 4.43 6.20
N ALA A 151 10.94 5.12 5.20
CA ALA A 151 12.33 5.59 5.20
C ALA A 151 12.42 6.98 5.83
N ARG A 152 13.40 7.20 6.70
CA ARG A 152 13.65 8.49 7.35
C ARG A 152 14.53 9.44 6.56
N ASN A 153 15.24 8.93 5.55
CA ASN A 153 16.12 9.71 4.69
C ASN A 153 16.03 9.23 3.23
N ARG A 154 16.60 10.03 2.32
CA ARG A 154 16.56 9.75 0.87
C ARG A 154 17.30 8.46 0.51
N GLN A 155 18.47 8.22 1.08
CA GLN A 155 19.26 7.04 0.80
C GLN A 155 18.49 5.74 1.08
N TYR A 156 17.89 5.62 2.26
CA TYR A 156 17.11 4.44 2.62
C TYR A 156 15.78 4.36 1.86
N ALA A 157 15.21 5.50 1.45
CA ALA A 157 14.04 5.47 0.56
C ALA A 157 14.37 4.81 -0.79
N GLU A 158 15.54 5.10 -1.36
CA GLU A 158 16.01 4.49 -2.62
C GLU A 158 16.32 3.00 -2.43
N ILE A 159 17.09 2.64 -1.39
CA ILE A 159 17.45 1.25 -1.06
C ILE A 159 16.20 0.39 -0.85
N LEU A 160 15.30 0.82 0.03
CA LEU A 160 14.09 0.05 0.37
C LEU A 160 13.13 -0.04 -0.82
N THR A 161 12.92 1.05 -1.57
CA THR A 161 12.06 1.03 -2.76
C THR A 161 12.60 0.05 -3.81
N LYS A 162 13.93 -0.01 -3.99
CA LYS A 162 14.58 -0.99 -4.86
C LYS A 162 14.35 -2.40 -4.34
N ALA A 163 14.61 -2.65 -3.06
CA ALA A 163 14.47 -3.96 -2.44
C ALA A 163 13.02 -4.50 -2.49
N PHE A 164 12.02 -3.63 -2.25
CA PHE A 164 10.61 -4.00 -2.41
C PHE A 164 10.25 -4.32 -3.87
N ARG A 165 10.75 -3.55 -4.84
CA ARG A 165 10.51 -3.78 -6.27
C ARG A 165 11.15 -5.07 -6.76
N GLU A 166 12.32 -5.42 -6.25
CA GLU A 166 13.07 -6.64 -6.58
C GLU A 166 12.63 -7.85 -5.76
N HIS A 167 11.64 -7.68 -4.87
CA HIS A 167 11.13 -8.72 -3.98
C HIS A 167 12.22 -9.38 -3.09
N SER A 168 13.31 -8.67 -2.82
CA SER A 168 14.43 -9.18 -2.04
C SER A 168 14.22 -9.14 -0.52
N LEU A 169 13.10 -8.61 -0.05
CA LEU A 169 12.73 -8.58 1.37
C LEU A 169 11.68 -9.67 1.65
N PRO A 170 12.06 -10.75 2.35
CA PRO A 170 11.11 -11.77 2.79
C PRO A 170 10.04 -11.17 3.71
N LYS A 171 8.78 -11.41 3.39
CA LYS A 171 7.61 -10.94 4.15
C LYS A 171 6.73 -12.12 4.51
N THR A 172 6.27 -12.14 5.74
CA THR A 172 5.34 -13.14 6.23
C THR A 172 4.05 -12.46 6.66
N TYR A 173 2.94 -12.98 6.18
CA TYR A 173 1.59 -12.58 6.58
C TYR A 173 0.94 -13.73 7.34
N LEU A 174 0.06 -13.38 8.25
CA LEU A 174 -0.86 -14.32 8.89
C LEU A 174 -2.27 -14.05 8.38
N ALA A 175 -2.96 -15.11 8.01
CA ALA A 175 -4.35 -15.05 7.56
C ALA A 175 -5.19 -16.08 8.30
N LEU A 176 -6.39 -15.67 8.76
CA LEU A 176 -7.40 -16.58 9.25
C LEU A 176 -8.38 -16.84 8.12
N VAL A 177 -8.53 -18.09 7.70
CA VAL A 177 -9.31 -18.46 6.51
C VAL A 177 -10.49 -19.38 6.86
N ARG A 178 -11.55 -19.29 6.05
CA ARG A 178 -12.59 -20.31 6.00
C ARG A 178 -12.09 -21.47 5.16
N GLY A 179 -12.29 -22.70 5.64
CA GLY A 179 -11.69 -23.87 5.02
C GLY A 179 -10.29 -24.15 5.55
N CYS A 180 -9.67 -25.19 5.04
CA CYS A 180 -8.27 -25.53 5.29
C CYS A 180 -7.61 -25.83 3.94
N PRO A 181 -6.51 -25.10 3.58
CA PRO A 181 -5.79 -25.37 2.34
C PRO A 181 -5.33 -26.84 2.23
N GLU A 182 -5.52 -27.43 1.06
CA GLU A 182 -4.99 -28.75 0.72
C GLU A 182 -4.21 -28.65 -0.62
N PRO A 183 -2.88 -28.89 -0.62
CA PRO A 183 -2.05 -29.32 0.53
C PRO A 183 -1.88 -28.21 1.58
N LYS A 184 -1.58 -28.60 2.83
CA LYS A 184 -1.38 -27.68 3.95
C LYS A 184 -0.15 -26.78 3.82
N GLU A 185 0.76 -27.10 2.92
CA GLU A 185 1.98 -26.36 2.63
C GLU A 185 2.28 -26.44 1.12
N GLY A 186 2.66 -25.34 0.51
CA GLY A 186 2.99 -25.30 -0.90
C GLY A 186 3.00 -23.89 -1.48
N ILE A 187 3.11 -23.81 -2.80
CA ILE A 187 3.14 -22.53 -3.53
C ILE A 187 1.89 -22.43 -4.39
N ILE A 188 1.09 -21.41 -4.13
CA ILE A 188 -0.04 -21.02 -4.99
C ILE A 188 0.52 -20.24 -6.18
N LYS A 189 0.20 -20.70 -7.40
CA LYS A 189 0.72 -20.15 -8.67
C LYS A 189 -0.45 -19.80 -9.57
N TYR A 190 -0.83 -18.53 -9.58
CA TYR A 190 -1.81 -17.99 -10.52
C TYR A 190 -1.32 -16.69 -11.10
N SER A 191 -1.74 -16.37 -12.32
CA SER A 191 -1.57 -15.01 -12.86
C SER A 191 -2.76 -14.16 -12.45
N LEU A 192 -2.51 -12.89 -12.13
CA LEU A 192 -3.54 -11.98 -11.64
C LEU A 192 -3.71 -10.79 -12.58
N GLU A 193 -4.96 -10.42 -12.83
CA GLU A 193 -5.31 -9.22 -13.59
C GLU A 193 -6.45 -8.47 -12.91
N LYS A 194 -6.54 -7.18 -13.20
CA LYS A 194 -7.66 -6.35 -12.73
C LYS A 194 -8.81 -6.45 -13.73
N VAL A 195 -9.91 -7.08 -13.32
CA VAL A 195 -11.14 -7.20 -14.09
C VAL A 195 -12.22 -6.36 -13.39
N GLY A 196 -12.63 -5.26 -14.04
CA GLY A 196 -13.51 -4.28 -13.41
C GLY A 196 -12.84 -3.65 -12.16
N GLU A 197 -13.48 -3.79 -11.01
CA GLU A 197 -12.97 -3.26 -9.73
C GLU A 197 -12.25 -4.31 -8.86
N ARG A 198 -12.14 -5.57 -9.33
CA ARG A 198 -11.54 -6.67 -8.57
C ARG A 198 -10.29 -7.20 -9.27
N MET A 199 -9.34 -7.70 -8.49
CA MET A 199 -8.29 -8.57 -8.99
C MET A 199 -8.86 -9.98 -9.12
N GLN A 200 -8.49 -10.70 -10.17
CA GLN A 200 -8.93 -12.08 -10.41
C GLN A 200 -7.75 -12.93 -10.89
N ALA A 201 -7.81 -14.22 -10.61
CA ALA A 201 -6.93 -15.19 -11.21
C ALA A 201 -7.34 -15.41 -12.67
N VAL A 202 -6.39 -15.26 -13.59
CA VAL A 202 -6.59 -15.41 -15.04
C VAL A 202 -5.40 -16.14 -15.67
N ASN A 203 -5.55 -16.66 -16.88
CA ASN A 203 -4.46 -17.39 -17.55
C ASN A 203 -3.34 -16.46 -18.02
N ASP A 204 -3.67 -15.30 -18.57
CA ASP A 204 -2.73 -14.36 -19.23
C ASP A 204 -2.46 -13.08 -18.42
N GLY A 205 -2.57 -13.13 -17.10
CA GLY A 205 -2.30 -12.01 -16.22
C GLY A 205 -0.83 -11.89 -15.78
N GLN A 206 -0.59 -11.02 -14.81
CA GLN A 206 0.73 -10.88 -14.20
C GLN A 206 1.00 -12.05 -13.27
N LYS A 207 2.10 -12.76 -13.47
CA LYS A 207 2.53 -13.89 -12.61
C LYS A 207 2.53 -13.48 -11.14
N ALA A 208 1.88 -14.30 -10.32
CA ALA A 208 1.85 -14.14 -8.88
C ALA A 208 2.15 -15.48 -8.20
N LEU A 209 2.98 -15.44 -7.16
CA LEU A 209 3.44 -16.60 -6.41
C LEU A 209 3.30 -16.31 -4.93
N THR A 210 2.60 -17.18 -4.18
CA THR A 210 2.49 -17.10 -2.73
C THR A 210 2.78 -18.46 -2.12
N GLU A 211 3.82 -18.55 -1.31
CA GLU A 211 4.06 -19.71 -0.46
C GLU A 211 3.08 -19.67 0.72
N ILE A 212 2.44 -20.78 1.03
CA ILE A 212 1.54 -20.91 2.17
C ILE A 212 1.94 -22.10 3.05
N LYS A 213 1.63 -21.96 4.35
CA LYS A 213 1.74 -23.04 5.33
C LYS A 213 0.59 -22.90 6.34
N VAL A 214 -0.16 -23.95 6.52
CA VAL A 214 -1.15 -24.04 7.59
C VAL A 214 -0.43 -24.23 8.91
N LEU A 215 -0.59 -23.26 9.81
CA LEU A 215 0.02 -23.29 11.15
C LEU A 215 -0.83 -24.12 12.12
N ASP A 216 -2.15 -23.93 12.02
CA ASP A 216 -3.12 -24.68 12.83
C ASP A 216 -4.49 -24.68 12.13
N ASN A 217 -5.35 -25.66 12.44
CA ASN A 217 -6.68 -25.76 11.83
C ASN A 217 -7.69 -26.50 12.70
N VAL A 218 -8.94 -26.11 12.57
CA VAL A 218 -10.10 -26.78 13.21
C VAL A 218 -10.84 -27.60 12.16
N GLY A 219 -10.42 -28.85 12.03
CA GLY A 219 -10.92 -29.73 10.97
C GLY A 219 -10.71 -29.10 9.60
N LYS A 220 -11.77 -29.16 8.75
CA LYS A 220 -11.79 -28.50 7.44
C LYS A 220 -12.53 -27.16 7.43
N LYS A 221 -12.90 -26.61 8.62
CA LYS A 221 -13.76 -25.44 8.71
C LYS A 221 -12.99 -24.11 8.72
N TYR A 222 -11.90 -24.03 9.49
CA TYR A 222 -11.08 -22.84 9.67
C TYR A 222 -9.62 -23.22 9.79
N ALA A 223 -8.74 -22.33 9.33
CA ALA A 223 -7.30 -22.50 9.47
C ALA A 223 -6.60 -21.15 9.69
N LEU A 224 -5.52 -21.20 10.46
CA LEU A 224 -4.52 -20.13 10.55
C LEU A 224 -3.41 -20.45 9.56
N VAL A 225 -3.20 -19.54 8.61
CA VAL A 225 -2.27 -19.72 7.49
C VAL A 225 -1.17 -18.68 7.54
N GLU A 226 0.07 -19.13 7.47
CA GLU A 226 1.22 -18.32 7.13
C GLU A 226 1.27 -18.18 5.60
N ALA A 227 1.39 -16.95 5.10
CA ALA A 227 1.50 -16.66 3.67
C ALA A 227 2.71 -15.77 3.39
N LYS A 228 3.60 -16.23 2.49
CA LYS A 228 4.79 -15.50 2.04
C LYS A 228 4.66 -15.15 0.56
N PRO A 229 4.30 -13.90 0.22
CA PRO A 229 4.20 -13.47 -1.16
C PRO A 229 5.60 -13.32 -1.76
N LEU A 230 5.92 -14.16 -2.76
CA LEU A 230 7.18 -14.12 -3.53
C LEU A 230 7.13 -13.05 -4.64
N THR A 231 5.95 -12.55 -4.94
CA THR A 231 5.66 -11.42 -5.83
C THR A 231 4.80 -10.41 -5.08
N GLY A 232 4.51 -9.23 -5.66
CA GLY A 232 3.80 -8.15 -4.97
C GLY A 232 2.63 -7.58 -5.77
N ARG A 233 1.66 -8.42 -6.19
CA ARG A 233 0.48 -7.95 -6.93
C ARG A 233 -0.59 -7.44 -5.97
N THR A 234 -1.40 -6.51 -6.45
CA THR A 234 -2.53 -5.98 -5.67
C THR A 234 -3.43 -7.12 -5.20
N HIS A 235 -3.80 -7.13 -3.92
CA HIS A 235 -4.65 -8.15 -3.28
C HIS A 235 -4.19 -9.61 -3.45
N GLN A 236 -2.90 -9.85 -3.77
CA GLN A 236 -2.39 -11.16 -4.17
C GLN A 236 -2.78 -12.28 -3.21
N ILE A 237 -2.49 -12.15 -1.91
CA ILE A 237 -2.79 -13.20 -0.91
C ILE A 237 -4.29 -13.44 -0.83
N ARG A 238 -5.10 -12.39 -0.88
CA ARG A 238 -6.55 -12.45 -0.79
C ARG A 238 -7.16 -13.23 -1.95
N VAL A 239 -6.74 -12.92 -3.19
CA VAL A 239 -7.19 -13.62 -4.41
C VAL A 239 -6.68 -15.05 -4.42
N HIS A 240 -5.41 -15.30 -4.08
CA HIS A 240 -4.85 -16.64 -4.08
C HIS A 240 -5.60 -17.57 -3.11
N LEU A 241 -5.85 -17.13 -1.89
CA LEU A 241 -6.57 -17.94 -0.90
C LEU A 241 -8.04 -18.15 -1.30
N GLU A 242 -8.70 -17.15 -1.90
CA GLU A 242 -10.04 -17.31 -2.46
C GLU A 242 -10.06 -18.32 -3.62
N THR A 243 -9.11 -18.22 -4.55
CA THR A 243 -9.03 -19.08 -5.73
C THR A 243 -8.86 -20.57 -5.37
N ILE A 244 -8.17 -20.88 -4.27
CA ILE A 244 -8.05 -22.26 -3.77
C ILE A 244 -9.21 -22.68 -2.85
N GLY A 245 -10.28 -21.90 -2.77
CA GLY A 245 -11.48 -22.21 -1.98
C GLY A 245 -11.36 -21.96 -0.48
N THR A 246 -10.33 -21.23 -0.04
CA THR A 246 -10.11 -20.91 1.38
C THR A 246 -10.03 -19.39 1.61
N PRO A 247 -11.12 -18.63 1.37
CA PRO A 247 -11.13 -17.17 1.48
C PRO A 247 -10.83 -16.70 2.89
N ILE A 248 -10.21 -15.51 3.00
CA ILE A 248 -9.85 -14.89 4.28
C ILE A 248 -11.11 -14.40 4.98
N LEU A 249 -11.25 -14.64 6.28
CA LEU A 249 -12.35 -14.12 7.09
C LEU A 249 -12.36 -12.60 7.08
N GLY A 250 -13.57 -12.02 7.06
CA GLY A 250 -13.76 -10.57 7.03
C GLY A 250 -13.37 -9.89 5.71
N ASP A 251 -13.12 -10.65 4.65
CA ASP A 251 -12.82 -10.07 3.33
C ASP A 251 -14.10 -9.72 2.58
N ASP A 252 -14.46 -8.43 2.58
CA ASP A 252 -15.65 -7.93 1.88
C ASP A 252 -15.60 -8.14 0.36
N LYS A 253 -14.41 -8.29 -0.18
CA LYS A 253 -14.18 -8.30 -1.62
C LYS A 253 -14.10 -9.71 -2.19
N TYR A 254 -13.55 -10.66 -1.44
CA TYR A 254 -13.15 -11.98 -1.94
C TYR A 254 -13.79 -13.15 -1.18
N PHE A 255 -14.62 -12.90 -0.18
CA PHE A 255 -15.27 -13.98 0.60
C PHE A 255 -16.49 -14.61 -0.10
N GLY A 256 -17.02 -13.98 -1.17
CA GLY A 256 -18.25 -14.44 -1.85
C GLY A 256 -19.54 -13.95 -1.18
N ALA A 257 -20.69 -14.42 -1.71
CA ALA A 257 -22.01 -14.02 -1.26
C ALA A 257 -22.39 -14.57 0.14
N GLU A 258 -21.74 -15.66 0.55
CA GLU A 258 -21.96 -16.31 1.85
C GLU A 258 -21.11 -15.72 2.97
N ARG A 259 -20.98 -14.40 3.05
CA ARG A 259 -20.27 -13.75 4.15
C ARG A 259 -20.93 -14.13 5.48
N MET A 260 -20.30 -15.03 6.20
CA MET A 260 -20.76 -15.46 7.50
C MET A 260 -20.41 -14.40 8.53
N ARG A 261 -21.39 -13.65 9.00
CA ARG A 261 -21.26 -12.79 10.18
C ARG A 261 -21.44 -13.65 11.42
N LEU A 262 -20.34 -13.91 12.09
CA LEU A 262 -20.38 -14.57 13.40
C LEU A 262 -20.56 -13.50 14.47
N LYS A 263 -21.53 -13.68 15.37
CA LYS A 263 -21.94 -12.69 16.37
C LYS A 263 -20.75 -12.20 17.23
N ASP A 264 -19.78 -13.08 17.49
CA ASP A 264 -18.64 -12.82 18.39
C ASP A 264 -17.30 -12.66 17.65
N VAL A 265 -17.32 -12.52 16.32
CA VAL A 265 -16.13 -12.37 15.48
C VAL A 265 -16.21 -11.05 14.72
N SER A 266 -15.17 -10.25 14.78
CA SER A 266 -15.11 -8.94 14.10
C SER A 266 -15.26 -9.09 12.59
N ASP A 267 -15.95 -8.14 11.94
CA ASP A 267 -16.07 -8.05 10.49
C ASP A 267 -14.80 -7.52 9.77
N LYS A 268 -13.70 -7.28 10.49
CA LYS A 268 -12.44 -6.80 9.92
C LYS A 268 -11.74 -7.89 9.12
N LEU A 269 -10.95 -7.50 8.13
CA LEU A 269 -10.13 -8.43 7.35
C LEU A 269 -9.07 -9.11 8.26
N TYR A 270 -9.07 -10.42 8.29
CA TYR A 270 -8.12 -11.23 9.05
C TYR A 270 -6.87 -11.54 8.23
N LEU A 271 -6.21 -10.47 7.74
CA LEU A 271 -4.91 -10.50 7.07
C LEU A 271 -3.97 -9.50 7.76
N HIS A 272 -2.85 -10.00 8.25
CA HIS A 272 -1.88 -9.24 9.03
C HIS A 272 -0.48 -9.38 8.44
N ALA A 273 0.15 -8.27 8.08
CA ALA A 273 1.57 -8.22 7.71
C ALA A 273 2.42 -8.42 8.97
N TYR A 274 2.76 -9.68 9.26
CA TYR A 274 3.28 -10.10 10.56
C TYR A 274 4.78 -9.86 10.69
N LYS A 275 5.58 -10.33 9.71
CA LYS A 275 7.04 -10.34 9.80
C LYS A 275 7.68 -9.83 8.52
N ILE A 276 8.80 -9.12 8.66
CA ILE A 276 9.68 -8.74 7.56
C ILE A 276 11.14 -8.97 7.93
N ASP A 277 11.92 -9.51 6.99
CA ASP A 277 13.36 -9.67 7.13
C ASP A 277 14.08 -8.56 6.35
N LEU A 278 14.82 -7.72 7.08
CA LEU A 278 15.62 -6.60 6.57
C LEU A 278 17.11 -6.91 6.59
N SER A 279 17.51 -8.16 6.85
CA SER A 279 18.91 -8.55 7.01
C SER A 279 19.78 -8.20 5.81
N VAL A 280 19.23 -8.29 4.59
CA VAL A 280 19.90 -7.93 3.34
C VAL A 280 20.17 -6.43 3.23
N VAL A 281 19.32 -5.59 3.82
CA VAL A 281 19.48 -4.12 3.79
C VAL A 281 20.46 -3.64 4.86
N TYR A 282 20.48 -4.31 6.00
CA TYR A 282 21.30 -3.93 7.15
C TYR A 282 22.64 -4.67 7.25
N ASN A 283 22.90 -5.65 6.39
CA ASN A 283 24.06 -6.55 6.43
C ASN A 283 24.28 -7.22 7.80
N LYS A 284 23.19 -7.47 8.52
CA LYS A 284 23.12 -8.17 9.80
C LYS A 284 21.71 -8.72 10.01
N LYS A 285 21.58 -9.74 10.87
CA LYS A 285 20.25 -10.28 11.23
C LYS A 285 19.34 -9.16 11.76
N MET A 286 18.29 -8.87 11.00
CA MET A 286 17.29 -7.85 11.36
C MET A 286 15.90 -8.28 10.91
N ILE A 287 15.19 -8.91 11.81
CA ILE A 287 13.83 -9.39 11.59
C ILE A 287 12.91 -8.60 12.51
N LEU A 288 11.85 -8.03 11.96
CA LEU A 288 10.85 -7.26 12.71
C LEU A 288 9.49 -7.95 12.61
N GLU A 289 8.77 -7.95 13.73
CA GLU A 289 7.44 -8.54 13.86
C GLU A 289 6.46 -7.49 14.39
N ALA A 290 5.26 -7.45 13.82
CA ALA A 290 4.17 -6.64 14.35
C ALA A 290 3.28 -7.47 15.28
N PRO A 291 2.95 -6.98 16.49
CA PRO A 291 1.97 -7.65 17.33
C PRO A 291 0.62 -7.76 16.63
N LEU A 292 -0.02 -8.93 16.77
CA LEU A 292 -1.37 -9.14 16.24
C LEU A 292 -2.37 -8.18 16.89
N PRO A 293 -3.32 -7.64 16.14
CA PRO A 293 -4.37 -6.82 16.71
C PRO A 293 -5.32 -7.67 17.56
N LYS A 294 -5.91 -7.04 18.57
CA LYS A 294 -6.78 -7.71 19.56
C LYS A 294 -7.87 -8.55 18.90
N TYR A 295 -8.58 -8.00 17.90
CA TYR A 295 -9.65 -8.73 17.20
C TYR A 295 -9.16 -10.03 16.52
N PHE A 296 -7.89 -10.06 16.06
CA PHE A 296 -7.31 -11.24 15.44
C PHE A 296 -7.01 -12.33 16.48
N ILE A 297 -6.45 -11.93 17.63
CA ILE A 297 -6.18 -12.84 18.76
C ILE A 297 -7.48 -13.42 19.29
N GLU A 298 -8.51 -12.59 19.51
CA GLU A 298 -9.82 -13.00 19.98
C GLU A 298 -10.49 -14.02 19.04
N ALA A 299 -10.36 -13.82 17.72
CA ALA A 299 -10.89 -14.78 16.76
C ALA A 299 -10.10 -16.11 16.78
N CYS A 300 -8.78 -16.07 16.87
CA CYS A 300 -8.00 -17.31 17.04
C CYS A 300 -8.46 -18.07 18.28
N GLN A 301 -8.62 -17.40 19.41
CA GLN A 301 -9.12 -18.01 20.66
C GLN A 301 -10.54 -18.58 20.48
N PHE A 302 -11.45 -17.82 19.86
CA PHE A 302 -12.82 -18.25 19.60
C PHE A 302 -12.88 -19.53 18.77
N PHE A 303 -12.00 -19.68 17.77
CA PHE A 303 -11.91 -20.88 16.94
C PHE A 303 -11.02 -21.99 17.55
N GLY A 304 -10.35 -21.73 18.67
CA GLY A 304 -9.40 -22.69 19.26
C GLY A 304 -8.14 -22.88 18.41
N LEU A 305 -7.69 -21.84 17.71
CA LEU A 305 -6.49 -21.85 16.87
C LEU A 305 -5.31 -21.26 17.62
N GLU A 306 -4.14 -21.91 17.54
CA GLU A 306 -2.93 -21.48 18.21
C GLU A 306 -1.78 -21.23 17.22
N MET A 307 -1.02 -20.18 17.47
CA MET A 307 0.29 -20.01 16.82
C MET A 307 1.30 -20.89 17.58
N LYS A 308 1.50 -22.11 17.12
CA LYS A 308 2.61 -22.94 17.61
C LYS A 308 3.91 -22.25 17.22
N LYS A 309 4.72 -21.91 18.22
CA LYS A 309 6.05 -21.30 18.04
C LYS A 309 7.01 -22.22 17.30
#